data_22f6c8ed965ba16dd768b9a5fb2b8a6b
#
_entry.id   22f6c8ed965ba16dd768b9a5fb2b8a6b
#
_cell.length_a   1.000
_cell.length_b   1.000
_cell.length_c   1.000
_cell.angle_alpha   90.00
_cell.angle_beta   90.00
_cell.angle_gamma   90.00
#
_symmetry.space_group_name_H-M   'P 1'
#
loop_
_entity.id
_entity.type
_entity.pdbx_description
1 polymer ?
#
loop_
_entity_poly.entity_id
_entity_poly.type
_entity_poly.pdbx_seq_one_letter_code
_entity_poly.pdbx_strand_id
1 'polypeptide(L)'
;MQINQNIFRAYDIRGIASKDLSDEFVASLGSALSHKIKKLGLKQVVVARDGRLSGARICSTLIESFLDNGINVKNVGMVPSPLLYFAVEKFNTNNGVMITGSHNPKEYNGFKIILGGKTIFGQEIQDIKNDILLDITSKEIKKGNLEEIDILDDYINELRNNISLKRPMKI
;
A
#
# COMPACT_ATOMS: atom_id res chain seq x y z
N MET A 1 -21.93 0.51 -4.64
CA MET A 1 -20.77 0.54 -5.56
C MET A 1 -20.75 -0.69 -6.46
N GLN A 2 -20.57 -0.53 -7.78
CA GLN A 2 -20.38 -1.66 -8.69
C GLN A 2 -18.87 -1.90 -8.86
N ILE A 3 -18.38 -3.06 -8.39
CA ILE A 3 -16.94 -3.38 -8.41
C ILE A 3 -16.65 -4.36 -9.54
N ASN A 4 -15.65 -4.03 -10.37
CA ASN A 4 -15.10 -4.99 -11.31
C ASN A 4 -14.30 -6.07 -10.55
N GLN A 5 -14.87 -7.26 -10.39
CA GLN A 5 -14.26 -8.33 -9.61
C GLN A 5 -12.95 -8.86 -10.22
N ASN A 6 -12.69 -8.62 -11.51
CA ASN A 6 -11.48 -9.08 -12.20
C ASN A 6 -10.22 -8.31 -11.80
N ILE A 7 -10.36 -7.21 -11.04
CA ILE A 7 -9.19 -6.49 -10.51
C ILE A 7 -8.48 -7.23 -9.37
N PHE A 8 -9.16 -8.14 -8.68
CA PHE A 8 -8.59 -8.96 -7.60
C PHE A 8 -7.88 -10.18 -8.17
N ARG A 9 -6.58 -10.04 -8.41
CA ARG A 9 -5.74 -11.05 -9.05
C ARG A 9 -5.07 -11.96 -8.02
N ALA A 10 -4.24 -12.91 -8.50
CA ALA A 10 -3.58 -13.87 -7.63
C ALA A 10 -2.57 -13.23 -6.66
N TYR A 11 -1.92 -12.13 -7.04
CA TYR A 11 -0.83 -11.53 -6.26
C TYR A 11 -0.98 -10.03 -5.99
N ASP A 12 -1.99 -9.40 -6.56
CA ASP A 12 -2.24 -7.96 -6.38
C ASP A 12 -3.68 -7.60 -6.75
N ILE A 13 -4.04 -6.36 -6.45
CA ILE A 13 -5.25 -5.72 -6.96
C ILE A 13 -4.81 -4.79 -8.08
N ARG A 14 -5.38 -4.93 -9.29
CA ARG A 14 -4.95 -4.16 -10.44
C ARG A 14 -6.07 -3.89 -11.44
N GLY A 15 -6.23 -2.63 -11.84
CA GLY A 15 -7.25 -2.19 -12.77
C GLY A 15 -6.87 -0.94 -13.54
N ILE A 16 -7.76 -0.50 -14.43
CA ILE A 16 -7.66 0.79 -15.11
C ILE A 16 -8.00 1.88 -14.10
N ALA A 17 -7.06 2.80 -13.85
CA ALA A 17 -7.15 3.77 -12.75
C ALA A 17 -8.39 4.66 -12.79
N SER A 18 -8.82 5.08 -14.00
CA SER A 18 -9.99 5.96 -14.18
C SER A 18 -11.33 5.22 -14.14
N LYS A 19 -11.33 3.89 -14.32
CA LYS A 19 -12.54 3.07 -14.43
C LYS A 19 -12.76 2.18 -13.22
N ASP A 20 -11.69 1.48 -12.82
CA ASP A 20 -11.79 0.39 -11.84
C ASP A 20 -11.36 0.83 -10.43
N LEU A 21 -10.54 1.91 -10.32
CA LEU A 21 -9.96 2.39 -9.06
C LEU A 21 -10.51 3.78 -8.72
N SER A 22 -11.85 3.86 -8.60
CA SER A 22 -12.52 5.08 -8.14
C SER A 22 -12.17 5.42 -6.70
N ASP A 23 -12.39 6.67 -6.28
CA ASP A 23 -12.14 7.08 -4.90
C ASP A 23 -12.99 6.29 -3.91
N GLU A 24 -14.24 5.98 -4.27
CA GLU A 24 -15.12 5.13 -3.48
C GLU A 24 -14.54 3.72 -3.28
N PHE A 25 -14.03 3.10 -4.36
CA PHE A 25 -13.35 1.80 -4.27
C PHE A 25 -12.10 1.86 -3.40
N VAL A 26 -11.25 2.88 -3.59
CA VAL A 26 -10.00 3.05 -2.82
C VAL A 26 -10.29 3.28 -1.33
N ALA A 27 -11.32 4.06 -1.01
CA ALA A 27 -11.76 4.27 0.37
C ALA A 27 -12.25 2.96 1.01
N SER A 28 -13.06 2.17 0.28
CA SER A 28 -13.53 0.86 0.75
C SER A 28 -12.38 -0.13 0.94
N LEU A 29 -11.38 -0.10 0.05
CA LEU A 29 -10.17 -0.90 0.21
C LEU A 29 -9.40 -0.51 1.48
N GLY A 30 -9.22 0.79 1.73
CA GLY A 30 -8.59 1.30 2.95
C GLY A 30 -9.33 0.87 4.21
N SER A 31 -10.67 0.88 4.20
CA SER A 31 -11.49 0.41 5.32
C SER A 31 -11.33 -1.10 5.57
N ALA A 32 -11.37 -1.91 4.51
CA ALA A 32 -11.18 -3.36 4.61
C ALA A 32 -9.78 -3.71 5.14
N LEU A 33 -8.73 -3.02 4.64
CA LEU A 33 -7.36 -3.20 5.12
C LEU A 33 -7.21 -2.75 6.59
N SER A 34 -7.81 -1.63 6.97
CA SER A 34 -7.82 -1.15 8.36
C SER A 34 -8.43 -2.17 9.32
N HIS A 35 -9.54 -2.79 8.91
CA HIS A 35 -10.17 -3.87 9.68
C HIS A 35 -9.23 -5.06 9.89
N LYS A 36 -8.54 -5.51 8.82
CA LYS A 36 -7.56 -6.60 8.91
C LYS A 36 -6.36 -6.24 9.79
N ILE A 37 -5.82 -5.03 9.65
CA ILE A 37 -4.72 -4.52 10.48
C ILE A 37 -5.11 -4.55 11.96
N LYS A 38 -6.31 -4.08 12.31
CA LYS A 38 -6.82 -4.10 13.69
C LYS A 38 -7.04 -5.51 14.22
N LYS A 39 -7.51 -6.45 13.40
CA LYS A 39 -7.62 -7.87 13.78
C LYS A 39 -6.28 -8.50 14.15
N LEU A 40 -5.19 -8.00 13.59
CA LEU A 40 -3.82 -8.41 13.96
C LEU A 40 -3.29 -7.70 15.24
N GLY A 41 -4.10 -6.86 15.89
CA GLY A 41 -3.68 -6.07 17.03
C GLY A 41 -2.75 -4.90 16.68
N LEU A 42 -2.65 -4.54 15.38
CA LEU A 42 -1.77 -3.52 14.84
C LEU A 42 -2.55 -2.22 14.53
N LYS A 43 -1.82 -1.09 14.43
CA LYS A 43 -2.41 0.23 14.18
C LYS A 43 -1.59 1.12 13.25
N GLN A 44 -0.64 0.56 12.51
CA GLN A 44 0.25 1.32 11.65
C GLN A 44 0.37 0.66 10.28
N VAL A 45 0.57 1.49 9.24
CA VAL A 45 0.82 1.05 7.88
C VAL A 45 1.81 2.00 7.19
N VAL A 46 2.70 1.46 6.36
CA VAL A 46 3.52 2.24 5.43
C VAL A 46 2.79 2.34 4.10
N VAL A 47 2.73 3.53 3.52
CA VAL A 47 2.18 3.76 2.18
C VAL A 47 3.26 4.32 1.27
N ALA A 48 3.35 3.79 0.05
CA ALA A 48 4.24 4.25 -0.99
C ALA A 48 3.54 4.19 -2.36
N ARG A 49 4.03 4.95 -3.33
CA ARG A 49 3.53 4.90 -4.70
C ARG A 49 4.65 4.96 -5.73
N ASP A 50 4.39 4.50 -6.94
CA ASP A 50 5.24 4.76 -8.10
C ASP A 50 4.96 6.13 -8.73
N GLY A 51 5.63 6.43 -9.85
CA GLY A 51 5.54 7.72 -10.57
C GLY A 51 4.31 7.89 -11.46
N ARG A 52 3.30 7.01 -11.42
CA ARG A 52 2.10 7.10 -12.27
C ARG A 52 1.25 8.31 -11.90
N LEU A 53 0.70 9.00 -12.90
CA LEU A 53 -0.11 10.22 -12.71
C LEU A 53 -1.33 9.98 -11.80
N SER A 54 -1.96 8.82 -11.90
CA SER A 54 -3.07 8.42 -11.02
C SER A 54 -2.66 8.13 -9.57
N GLY A 55 -1.36 7.93 -9.32
CA GLY A 55 -0.84 7.51 -8.02
C GLY A 55 -1.10 8.52 -6.91
N ALA A 56 -0.99 9.82 -7.19
CA ALA A 56 -1.20 10.87 -6.17
C ALA A 56 -2.64 10.83 -5.62
N ARG A 57 -3.65 10.81 -6.49
CA ARG A 57 -5.07 10.72 -6.10
C ARG A 57 -5.36 9.46 -5.29
N ILE A 58 -4.94 8.31 -5.81
CA ILE A 58 -5.16 7.00 -5.16
C ILE A 58 -4.49 6.96 -3.79
N CYS A 59 -3.28 7.51 -3.68
CA CYS A 59 -2.53 7.57 -2.42
C CYS A 59 -3.24 8.43 -1.38
N SER A 60 -3.67 9.64 -1.75
CA SER A 60 -4.39 10.56 -0.87
C SER A 60 -5.67 9.91 -0.33
N THR A 61 -6.51 9.36 -1.22
CA THR A 61 -7.76 8.70 -0.83
C THR A 61 -7.53 7.49 0.10
N LEU A 62 -6.49 6.69 -0.19
CA LEU A 62 -6.16 5.54 0.65
C LEU A 62 -5.67 5.97 2.04
N ILE A 63 -4.81 6.99 2.11
CA ILE A 63 -4.32 7.57 3.36
C ILE A 63 -5.48 8.10 4.20
N GLU A 64 -6.36 8.90 3.60
CA GLU A 64 -7.55 9.44 4.28
C GLU A 64 -8.40 8.32 4.87
N SER A 65 -8.64 7.26 4.09
CA SER A 65 -9.40 6.10 4.58
C SER A 65 -8.73 5.41 5.77
N PHE A 66 -7.40 5.22 5.74
CA PHE A 66 -6.67 4.68 6.89
C PHE A 66 -6.82 5.57 8.14
N LEU A 67 -6.63 6.88 7.98
CA LEU A 67 -6.74 7.83 9.10
C LEU A 67 -8.14 7.83 9.70
N ASP A 68 -9.18 7.86 8.88
CA ASP A 68 -10.59 7.84 9.32
C ASP A 68 -10.94 6.54 10.05
N ASN A 69 -10.25 5.46 9.75
CA ASN A 69 -10.35 4.18 10.44
C ASN A 69 -9.36 4.05 11.63
N GLY A 70 -8.71 5.13 12.08
CA GLY A 70 -7.83 5.13 13.25
C GLY A 70 -6.49 4.42 13.06
N ILE A 71 -6.05 4.22 11.81
CA ILE A 71 -4.74 3.66 11.47
C ILE A 71 -3.73 4.79 11.25
N ASN A 72 -2.59 4.73 11.92
CA ASN A 72 -1.49 5.64 11.69
C ASN A 72 -0.77 5.31 10.39
N VAL A 73 -0.47 6.32 9.59
CA VAL A 73 0.15 6.17 8.28
C VAL A 73 1.54 6.79 8.28
N LYS A 74 2.53 6.02 7.82
CA LYS A 74 3.85 6.49 7.43
C LYS A 74 3.90 6.54 5.90
N ASN A 75 3.83 7.75 5.33
CA ASN A 75 3.90 7.95 3.89
C ASN A 75 5.36 8.18 3.47
N VAL A 76 5.93 7.24 2.72
CA VAL A 76 7.30 7.36 2.20
C VAL A 76 7.32 7.92 0.76
N GLY A 77 6.17 8.37 0.27
CA GLY A 77 6.06 9.12 -0.98
C GLY A 77 6.26 8.30 -2.25
N MET A 78 6.90 8.93 -3.24
CA MET A 78 7.13 8.33 -4.56
C MET A 78 8.48 7.62 -4.59
N VAL A 79 8.46 6.31 -4.41
CA VAL A 79 9.65 5.46 -4.33
C VAL A 79 9.45 4.13 -5.08
N PRO A 80 10.51 3.43 -5.49
CA PRO A 80 10.40 2.08 -6.02
C PRO A 80 9.98 1.06 -4.94
N SER A 81 9.34 -0.03 -5.36
CA SER A 81 8.76 -1.03 -4.45
C SER A 81 9.71 -1.58 -3.38
N PRO A 82 11.02 -1.79 -3.62
CA PRO A 82 11.94 -2.24 -2.56
C PRO A 82 12.00 -1.32 -1.35
N LEU A 83 11.81 -0.01 -1.53
CA LEU A 83 11.82 0.95 -0.42
C LEU A 83 10.58 0.80 0.48
N LEU A 84 9.43 0.36 -0.06
CA LEU A 84 8.28 0.02 0.78
C LEU A 84 8.63 -1.14 1.72
N TYR A 85 9.20 -2.23 1.19
CA TYR A 85 9.58 -3.39 2.01
C TYR A 85 10.60 -3.01 3.08
N PHE A 86 11.62 -2.24 2.71
CA PHE A 86 12.60 -1.71 3.64
C PHE A 86 11.96 -0.85 4.74
N ALA A 87 11.04 0.06 4.37
CA ALA A 87 10.34 0.91 5.33
C ALA A 87 9.46 0.12 6.30
N VAL A 88 8.73 -0.90 5.82
CA VAL A 88 7.92 -1.78 6.66
C VAL A 88 8.77 -2.47 7.72
N GLU A 89 9.95 -2.98 7.33
CA GLU A 89 10.90 -3.62 8.23
C GLU A 89 11.53 -2.60 9.20
N LYS A 90 12.08 -1.51 8.66
CA LYS A 90 12.76 -0.46 9.45
C LYS A 90 11.85 0.13 10.53
N PHE A 91 10.58 0.38 10.22
CA PHE A 91 9.63 0.95 11.17
C PHE A 91 8.86 -0.10 11.98
N ASN A 92 9.12 -1.38 11.73
CA ASN A 92 8.45 -2.51 12.39
C ASN A 92 6.91 -2.38 12.37
N THR A 93 6.37 -1.89 11.25
CA THR A 93 4.93 -1.69 11.10
C THR A 93 4.18 -2.97 10.78
N ASN A 94 4.87 -3.95 10.20
CA ASN A 94 4.33 -5.21 9.69
C ASN A 94 3.24 -5.05 8.61
N ASN A 95 2.89 -3.82 8.21
CA ASN A 95 1.87 -3.54 7.20
C ASN A 95 2.38 -2.49 6.23
N GLY A 96 2.08 -2.70 4.95
CA GLY A 96 2.47 -1.77 3.90
C GLY A 96 1.60 -1.89 2.66
N VAL A 97 1.44 -0.78 1.93
CA VAL A 97 0.73 -0.75 0.66
C VAL A 97 1.56 0.01 -0.36
N MET A 98 1.95 -0.69 -1.44
CA MET A 98 2.57 -0.10 -2.62
C MET A 98 1.53 0.16 -3.68
N ILE A 99 1.32 1.41 -4.03
CA ILE A 99 0.45 1.83 -5.13
C ILE A 99 1.26 1.82 -6.41
N THR A 100 1.01 0.85 -7.28
CA THR A 100 1.78 0.65 -8.51
C THR A 100 1.01 -0.14 -9.56
N GLY A 101 1.17 0.25 -10.81
CA GLY A 101 0.76 -0.55 -11.97
C GLY A 101 1.83 -1.53 -12.44
N SER A 102 3.00 -1.59 -11.76
CA SER A 102 4.15 -2.43 -12.17
C SER A 102 4.55 -2.17 -13.63
N HIS A 103 4.60 -3.21 -14.46
CA HIS A 103 4.94 -3.14 -15.90
C HIS A 103 3.71 -2.94 -16.81
N ASN A 104 2.53 -2.70 -16.25
CA ASN A 104 1.33 -2.48 -17.06
C ASN A 104 1.36 -1.08 -17.72
N PRO A 105 0.57 -0.88 -18.82
CA PRO A 105 0.42 0.42 -19.46
C PRO A 105 0.05 1.54 -18.47
N LYS A 106 0.27 2.78 -18.88
CA LYS A 106 0.13 3.98 -18.00
C LYS A 106 -1.27 4.18 -17.42
N GLU A 107 -2.29 3.64 -18.08
CA GLU A 107 -3.70 3.71 -17.66
C GLU A 107 -4.00 2.84 -16.44
N TYR A 108 -3.16 1.83 -16.19
CA TYR A 108 -3.33 0.92 -15.05
C TYR A 108 -2.68 1.48 -13.79
N ASN A 109 -3.25 1.08 -12.65
CA ASN A 109 -2.64 1.17 -11.35
C ASN A 109 -3.10 -0.02 -10.48
N GLY A 110 -2.64 -0.11 -9.24
CA GLY A 110 -3.01 -1.21 -8.37
C GLY A 110 -2.32 -1.16 -7.02
N PHE A 111 -2.44 -2.25 -6.28
CA PHE A 111 -1.97 -2.32 -4.90
C PHE A 111 -1.26 -3.65 -4.65
N LYS A 112 -0.01 -3.57 -4.18
CA LYS A 112 0.69 -4.68 -3.54
C LYS A 112 0.63 -4.45 -2.04
N ILE A 113 0.23 -5.47 -1.30
CA ILE A 113 -0.17 -5.32 0.10
C ILE A 113 0.65 -6.26 0.97
N ILE A 114 1.15 -5.71 2.08
CA ILE A 114 1.81 -6.44 3.17
C ILE A 114 0.89 -6.36 4.38
N LEU A 115 0.55 -7.49 4.98
CA LEU A 115 -0.20 -7.58 6.23
C LEU A 115 0.48 -8.58 7.17
N GLY A 116 0.68 -8.18 8.43
CA GLY A 116 1.33 -9.03 9.42
C GLY A 116 2.74 -9.50 9.03
N GLY A 117 3.50 -8.65 8.33
CA GLY A 117 4.86 -8.95 7.87
C GLY A 117 4.96 -9.80 6.60
N LYS A 118 3.84 -10.12 5.95
CA LYS A 118 3.81 -10.96 4.75
C LYS A 118 3.11 -10.28 3.59
N THR A 119 3.66 -10.40 2.38
CA THR A 119 2.94 -10.03 1.15
C THR A 119 1.77 -10.97 0.98
N ILE A 120 0.55 -10.42 0.88
CA ILE A 120 -0.66 -11.23 0.72
C ILE A 120 -0.84 -11.66 -0.74
N PHE A 121 -1.47 -12.83 -0.91
CA PHE A 121 -1.77 -13.41 -2.23
C PHE A 121 -2.96 -14.40 -2.16
N GLY A 122 -3.44 -14.82 -3.32
CA GLY A 122 -4.45 -15.88 -3.44
C GLY A 122 -5.71 -15.58 -2.63
N GLN A 123 -6.03 -16.44 -1.67
CA GLN A 123 -7.25 -16.35 -0.86
C GLN A 123 -7.31 -15.07 -0.04
N GLU A 124 -6.19 -14.56 0.48
CA GLU A 124 -6.16 -13.33 1.29
C GLU A 124 -6.63 -12.11 0.48
N ILE A 125 -6.32 -12.06 -0.84
CA ILE A 125 -6.85 -11.02 -1.74
C ILE A 125 -8.35 -11.19 -1.95
N GLN A 126 -8.85 -12.43 -2.08
CA GLN A 126 -10.28 -12.70 -2.19
C GLN A 126 -11.03 -12.35 -0.90
N ASP A 127 -10.41 -12.53 0.25
CA ASP A 127 -10.98 -12.14 1.54
C ASP A 127 -11.12 -10.61 1.64
N ILE A 128 -10.15 -9.83 1.12
CA ILE A 128 -10.29 -8.37 1.02
C ILE A 128 -11.46 -8.00 0.10
N LYS A 129 -11.61 -8.67 -1.05
CA LYS A 129 -12.75 -8.46 -1.93
C LYS A 129 -14.07 -8.67 -1.19
N ASN A 130 -14.18 -9.75 -0.42
CA ASN A 130 -15.38 -10.05 0.33
C ASN A 130 -15.66 -9.00 1.42
N ASP A 131 -14.62 -8.55 2.14
CA ASP A 131 -14.75 -7.50 3.14
C ASP A 131 -15.24 -6.17 2.51
N ILE A 132 -14.78 -5.82 1.30
CA ILE A 132 -15.25 -4.65 0.56
C ILE A 132 -16.72 -4.81 0.14
N LEU A 133 -17.11 -5.99 -0.36
CA LEU A 133 -18.49 -6.27 -0.78
C LEU A 133 -19.47 -6.27 0.38
N LEU A 134 -19.03 -6.63 1.58
CA LEU A 134 -19.81 -6.59 2.83
C LEU A 134 -19.83 -5.22 3.48
N ASP A 135 -19.19 -4.22 2.86
CA ASP A 135 -19.06 -2.83 3.36
C ASP A 135 -18.60 -2.77 4.83
N ILE A 136 -17.57 -3.56 5.14
CA ILE A 136 -17.01 -3.62 6.48
C ILE A 136 -16.32 -2.28 6.76
N THR A 137 -16.97 -1.42 7.51
CA THR A 137 -16.44 -0.14 7.98
C THR A 137 -16.31 -0.17 9.50
N SER A 138 -15.18 0.34 9.99
CA SER A 138 -14.95 0.52 11.42
C SER A 138 -14.45 1.93 11.67
N LYS A 139 -15.30 2.93 11.35
CA LYS A 139 -14.95 4.33 11.63
C LYS A 139 -14.63 4.48 13.11
N GLU A 140 -13.48 5.05 13.39
CA GLU A 140 -13.05 5.34 14.74
C GLU A 140 -13.41 6.77 15.13
N ILE A 141 -13.71 6.99 16.41
CA ILE A 141 -13.94 8.33 16.95
C ILE A 141 -12.66 9.16 16.86
N LYS A 142 -11.50 8.51 17.06
CA LYS A 142 -10.18 9.16 16.98
C LYS A 142 -9.49 8.75 15.69
N LYS A 143 -9.22 9.74 14.83
CA LYS A 143 -8.44 9.53 13.60
C LYS A 143 -7.01 9.09 13.90
N GLY A 144 -6.41 8.35 12.96
CA GLY A 144 -4.99 8.07 12.94
C GLY A 144 -4.16 9.32 12.64
N ASN A 145 -2.84 9.20 12.78
CA ASN A 145 -1.88 10.25 12.47
C ASN A 145 -1.17 9.95 11.15
N LEU A 146 -0.87 11.00 10.37
CA LEU A 146 -0.03 10.94 9.18
C LEU A 146 1.37 11.44 9.50
N GLU A 147 2.38 10.69 9.06
CA GLU A 147 3.79 11.07 9.09
C GLU A 147 4.37 10.94 7.68
N GLU A 148 4.89 12.04 7.14
CA GLU A 148 5.61 12.06 5.86
C GLU A 148 7.10 11.81 6.13
N ILE A 149 7.68 10.82 5.44
CA ILE A 149 9.04 10.36 5.72
C ILE A 149 9.84 10.28 4.42
N ASP A 150 11.00 10.93 4.37
CA ASP A 150 12.02 10.64 3.37
C ASP A 150 12.87 9.44 3.86
N ILE A 151 12.80 8.33 3.13
CA ILE A 151 13.48 7.08 3.47
C ILE A 151 14.70 6.80 2.58
N LEU A 152 14.96 7.67 1.59
CA LEU A 152 15.93 7.37 0.54
C LEU A 152 17.36 7.24 1.08
N ASP A 153 17.79 8.17 1.90
CA ASP A 153 19.16 8.16 2.47
C ASP A 153 19.37 6.95 3.38
N ASP A 154 18.37 6.59 4.16
CA ASP A 154 18.41 5.40 5.01
C ASP A 154 18.60 4.13 4.17
N TYR A 155 17.85 4.00 3.07
CA TYR A 155 17.95 2.85 2.17
C TYR A 155 19.31 2.80 1.46
N ILE A 156 19.82 3.94 0.99
CA ILE A 156 21.16 4.04 0.37
C ILE A 156 22.25 3.62 1.37
N ASN A 157 22.15 4.06 2.62
CA ASN A 157 23.10 3.70 3.67
C ASN A 157 23.05 2.19 3.98
N GLU A 158 21.85 1.62 4.04
CA GLU A 158 21.68 0.17 4.21
C GLU A 158 22.35 -0.63 3.09
N LEU A 159 22.14 -0.19 1.84
CA LEU A 159 22.80 -0.83 0.69
C LEU A 159 24.34 -0.72 0.76
N ARG A 160 24.86 0.47 1.11
CA ARG A 160 26.31 0.69 1.24
C ARG A 160 26.95 -0.17 2.32
N ASN A 161 26.26 -0.39 3.41
CA ASN A 161 26.75 -1.21 4.52
C ASN A 161 26.76 -2.71 4.19
N ASN A 162 25.87 -3.16 3.34
CA ASN A 162 25.67 -4.57 3.03
C ASN A 162 26.27 -5.03 1.69
N ILE A 163 26.59 -4.07 0.79
CA ILE A 163 27.12 -4.40 -0.54
C ILE A 163 28.56 -3.87 -0.68
N SER A 164 29.51 -4.78 -0.86
CA SER A 164 30.90 -4.46 -1.20
C SER A 164 31.19 -4.84 -2.64
N LEU A 165 31.47 -3.84 -3.47
CA LEU A 165 31.87 -4.06 -4.87
C LEU A 165 33.37 -4.36 -4.94
N LYS A 166 33.74 -5.47 -5.55
CA LYS A 166 35.15 -5.86 -5.75
C LYS A 166 35.87 -4.97 -6.75
N ARG A 167 35.13 -4.25 -7.61
CA ARG A 167 35.65 -3.29 -8.60
C ARG A 167 34.58 -2.28 -8.99
N PRO A 168 34.93 -1.08 -9.46
CA PRO A 168 33.97 -0.18 -10.09
C PRO A 168 33.33 -0.84 -11.32
N MET A 169 32.02 -0.68 -11.45
CA MET A 169 31.26 -1.16 -12.63
C MET A 169 30.69 0.04 -13.37
N LYS A 170 30.78 -0.01 -14.69
CA LYS A 170 30.05 0.92 -15.58
C LYS A 170 28.73 0.25 -15.96
N ILE A 171 27.64 0.96 -15.68
CA ILE A 171 26.28 0.51 -15.99
C ILE A 171 25.77 1.31 -17.18
#